data_c1aefd8917cb4a5c205b69cba88faf3d
#
_entry.id   c1aefd8917cb4a5c205b69cba88faf3d
#
_cell.length_a   1.000
_cell.length_b   1.000
_cell.length_c   1.000
_cell.angle_alpha   90.00
_cell.angle_beta   90.00
_cell.angle_gamma   90.00
#
_symmetry.space_group_name_H-M   'P 1'
#
loop_
_entity.id
_entity.type
_entity.pdbx_description
1 polymer ?
#
loop_
_entity_poly.entity_id
_entity_poly.type
_entity_poly.pdbx_seq_one_letter_code
_entity_poly.pdbx_strand_id
1 'polypeptide(L)'
;MYILYNFQASTRKFLALPKDYAMQLKNIGIKCEVFNPFRPVLTAIQNNRDHRKITIIDGKVAFTGGLNLSDEYINTYEKHGYWKDAVIQIKGKAAWSLTLMFLEMWELCCGIPDDIDCFFPKNEVDERIESDGFVQPYSDSPVDNENVGEHVYLQIINNAKDYVYICTPYLIVDDNMVSAFRMWSMNV
;
A
#
# COMPACT_ATOMS: atom_id res chain seq x y z
N MET A 1 9.19 15.18 -7.51
CA MET A 1 8.58 13.84 -7.40
C MET A 1 9.35 13.02 -6.38
N TYR A 2 8.66 12.25 -5.55
CA TYR A 2 9.22 11.36 -4.53
C TYR A 2 8.86 9.92 -4.87
N ILE A 3 9.81 9.01 -4.76
CA ILE A 3 9.61 7.57 -4.99
C ILE A 3 10.20 6.79 -3.83
N LEU A 4 9.39 5.93 -3.22
CA LEU A 4 9.83 4.95 -2.25
C LEU A 4 9.50 3.56 -2.77
N TYR A 5 10.45 2.64 -2.78
CA TYR A 5 10.21 1.29 -3.26
C TYR A 5 11.00 0.24 -2.47
N ASN A 6 10.51 -0.99 -2.48
CA ASN A 6 11.25 -2.12 -1.94
C ASN A 6 12.28 -2.61 -2.95
N PHE A 7 13.52 -2.78 -2.51
CA PHE A 7 14.49 -3.49 -3.33
C PHE A 7 14.17 -4.99 -3.32
N GLN A 8 13.75 -5.51 -4.44
CA GLN A 8 13.53 -6.94 -4.62
C GLN A 8 14.68 -7.51 -5.45
N ALA A 9 15.53 -8.32 -4.83
CA ALA A 9 16.50 -9.12 -5.56
C ALA A 9 15.73 -10.20 -6.33
N SER A 10 15.45 -9.94 -7.60
CA SER A 10 14.91 -10.99 -8.47
C SER A 10 16.02 -11.98 -8.82
N THR A 11 15.74 -13.26 -8.67
CA THR A 11 16.61 -14.35 -9.15
C THR A 11 16.69 -14.42 -10.68
N ARG A 12 15.85 -13.67 -11.38
CA ARG A 12 15.83 -13.58 -12.85
C ARG A 12 16.57 -12.33 -13.30
N LYS A 13 17.71 -12.50 -13.97
CA LYS A 13 18.60 -11.44 -14.48
C LYS A 13 17.91 -10.35 -15.33
N PHE A 14 16.74 -10.62 -15.88
CA PHE A 14 16.07 -9.72 -16.84
C PHE A 14 14.94 -8.87 -16.23
N LEU A 15 14.57 -9.09 -14.95
CA LEU A 15 13.46 -8.39 -14.27
C LEU A 15 13.89 -7.66 -13.00
N ALA A 16 15.17 -7.67 -12.67
CA ALA A 16 15.68 -6.95 -11.51
C ALA A 16 16.02 -5.51 -11.89
N LEU A 17 15.55 -4.55 -11.11
CA LEU A 17 16.03 -3.18 -11.21
C LEU A 17 17.55 -3.15 -11.01
N PRO A 18 18.28 -2.30 -11.73
CA PRO A 18 19.71 -2.08 -11.49
C PRO A 18 19.96 -1.71 -10.03
N LYS A 19 21.11 -2.14 -9.48
CA LYS A 19 21.48 -1.83 -8.10
C LYS A 19 21.55 -0.32 -7.83
N ASP A 20 21.87 0.45 -8.84
CA ASP A 20 22.02 1.90 -8.83
C ASP A 20 20.75 2.63 -9.30
N TYR A 21 19.61 1.94 -9.42
CA TYR A 21 18.37 2.52 -9.95
C TYR A 21 17.92 3.78 -9.19
N ALA A 22 17.97 3.75 -7.86
CA ALA A 22 17.69 4.94 -7.05
C ALA A 22 18.61 6.12 -7.40
N MET A 23 19.89 5.84 -7.65
CA MET A 23 20.85 6.86 -8.05
C MET A 23 20.54 7.42 -9.44
N GLN A 24 20.14 6.57 -10.38
CA GLN A 24 19.73 7.00 -11.72
C GLN A 24 18.52 7.95 -11.64
N LEU A 25 17.53 7.64 -10.80
CA LEU A 25 16.39 8.52 -10.56
C LEU A 25 16.79 9.84 -9.89
N LYS A 26 17.69 9.81 -8.92
CA LYS A 26 18.22 11.02 -8.26
C LYS A 26 18.95 11.93 -9.25
N ASN A 27 19.69 11.38 -10.18
CA ASN A 27 20.42 12.13 -11.21
C ASN A 27 19.51 12.91 -12.17
N ILE A 28 18.28 12.49 -12.34
CA ILE A 28 17.25 13.20 -13.14
C ILE A 28 16.32 14.06 -12.27
N GLY A 29 16.69 14.32 -11.00
CA GLY A 29 15.95 15.21 -10.11
C GLY A 29 14.77 14.58 -9.36
N ILE A 30 14.67 13.26 -9.36
CA ILE A 30 13.62 12.54 -8.60
C ILE A 30 14.19 12.16 -7.23
N LYS A 31 13.55 12.57 -6.15
CA LYS A 31 13.88 12.08 -4.82
C LYS A 31 13.45 10.61 -4.72
N CYS A 32 14.39 9.71 -4.55
CA CYS A 32 14.15 8.27 -4.55
C CYS A 32 14.88 7.60 -3.40
N GLU A 33 14.16 6.81 -2.61
CA GLU A 33 14.73 6.01 -1.52
C GLU A 33 14.29 4.55 -1.60
N VAL A 34 15.10 3.69 -1.00
CA VAL A 34 14.86 2.24 -0.94
C VAL A 34 14.45 1.88 0.47
N PHE A 35 13.23 1.37 0.62
CA PHE A 35 12.76 0.86 1.91
C PHE A 35 13.45 -0.46 2.24
N ASN A 36 13.98 -0.56 3.46
CA ASN A 36 14.61 -1.75 4.03
C ASN A 36 15.55 -2.46 3.01
N PRO A 37 16.65 -1.81 2.57
CA PRO A 37 17.55 -2.40 1.59
C PRO A 37 18.12 -3.71 2.13
N PHE A 38 18.23 -4.71 1.26
CA PHE A 38 18.75 -6.03 1.65
C PHE A 38 20.17 -5.90 2.18
N ARG A 39 20.38 -6.32 3.43
CA ARG A 39 21.69 -6.50 4.04
C ARG A 39 21.84 -7.99 4.34
N PRO A 40 22.99 -8.62 4.05
CA PRO A 40 23.19 -10.06 4.28
C PRO A 40 23.40 -10.35 5.77
N VAL A 41 22.35 -10.20 6.58
CA VAL A 41 22.32 -10.53 8.02
C VAL A 41 21.14 -11.48 8.26
N LEU A 42 21.34 -12.48 9.10
CA LEU A 42 20.30 -13.45 9.47
C LEU A 42 19.37 -12.84 10.54
N THR A 43 18.51 -11.92 10.16
CA THR A 43 17.50 -11.36 11.05
C THR A 43 16.11 -11.39 10.39
N ALA A 44 15.07 -11.71 11.18
CA ALA A 44 13.67 -11.72 10.71
C ALA A 44 13.21 -10.33 10.24
N ILE A 45 13.79 -9.25 10.76
CA ILE A 45 13.49 -7.86 10.39
C ILE A 45 13.70 -7.59 8.89
N GLN A 46 14.57 -8.33 8.22
CA GLN A 46 14.80 -8.20 6.78
C GLN A 46 13.63 -8.63 5.91
N ASN A 47 12.70 -9.40 6.46
CA ASN A 47 11.51 -9.83 5.75
C ASN A 47 10.41 -8.77 5.74
N ASN A 48 10.52 -7.72 6.57
CA ASN A 48 9.58 -6.62 6.55
C ASN A 48 9.70 -5.86 5.24
N ARG A 49 8.59 -5.82 4.49
CA ARG A 49 8.45 -5.11 3.22
C ARG A 49 7.22 -4.22 3.29
N ASP A 50 7.35 -3.01 2.78
CA ASP A 50 6.18 -2.18 2.55
C ASP A 50 5.46 -2.70 1.28
N HIS A 51 4.30 -3.29 1.46
CA HIS A 51 3.53 -3.89 0.36
C HIS A 51 2.43 -2.94 -0.16
N ARG A 52 2.31 -1.76 0.41
CA ARG A 52 1.34 -0.75 -0.02
C ARG A 52 1.73 -0.21 -1.40
N LYS A 53 0.71 0.03 -2.23
CA LYS A 53 0.83 0.69 -3.52
C LYS A 53 0.05 1.98 -3.40
N ILE A 54 0.76 3.08 -3.20
CA ILE A 54 0.18 4.40 -3.00
C ILE A 54 0.77 5.33 -4.05
N THR A 55 -0.08 5.97 -4.83
CA THR A 55 0.30 7.06 -5.74
C THR A 55 -0.49 8.29 -5.37
N ILE A 56 0.19 9.40 -5.13
CA ILE A 56 -0.42 10.64 -4.69
C ILE A 56 -0.06 11.75 -5.67
N ILE A 57 -1.03 12.56 -6.02
CA ILE A 57 -0.88 13.71 -6.91
C ILE A 57 -1.33 14.96 -6.15
N ASP A 58 -0.38 15.84 -5.88
CA ASP A 58 -0.56 17.16 -5.25
C ASP A 58 -1.29 17.13 -3.88
N GLY A 59 -1.27 15.98 -3.17
CA GLY A 59 -2.01 15.78 -1.93
C GLY A 59 -3.53 15.74 -2.08
N LYS A 60 -4.05 15.83 -3.31
CA LYS A 60 -5.48 15.98 -3.63
C LYS A 60 -6.12 14.72 -4.16
N VAL A 61 -5.36 13.95 -4.91
CA VAL A 61 -5.81 12.70 -5.53
C VAL A 61 -4.85 11.60 -5.13
N ALA A 62 -5.38 10.48 -4.72
CA ALA A 62 -4.59 9.30 -4.40
C ALA A 62 -5.15 8.06 -5.09
N PHE A 63 -4.27 7.12 -5.40
CA PHE A 63 -4.61 5.80 -5.90
C PHE A 63 -3.97 4.77 -4.97
N THR A 64 -4.74 3.74 -4.61
CA THR A 64 -4.24 2.60 -3.85
C THR A 64 -4.95 1.32 -4.27
N GLY A 65 -4.27 0.18 -4.13
CA GLY A 65 -4.83 -1.11 -4.53
C GLY A 65 -3.77 -2.21 -4.58
N GLY A 66 -4.06 -3.29 -5.28
CA GLY A 66 -3.18 -4.45 -5.44
C GLY A 66 -2.10 -4.29 -6.52
N LEU A 67 -2.31 -3.39 -7.48
CA LEU A 67 -1.52 -3.25 -8.69
C LEU A 67 -0.09 -2.79 -8.40
N ASN A 68 0.91 -3.61 -8.75
CA ASN A 68 2.30 -3.18 -8.78
C ASN A 68 2.64 -2.51 -10.13
N LEU A 69 3.65 -1.65 -10.14
CA LEU A 69 4.20 -1.06 -11.36
C LEU A 69 5.17 -2.04 -12.04
N SER A 70 4.63 -2.99 -12.79
CA SER A 70 5.40 -4.00 -13.53
C SER A 70 4.58 -4.53 -14.71
N ASP A 71 5.27 -4.97 -15.75
CA ASP A 71 4.70 -5.38 -17.04
C ASP A 71 3.69 -6.53 -16.93
N GLU A 72 3.88 -7.44 -15.98
CA GLU A 72 2.95 -8.54 -15.72
C GLU A 72 1.58 -8.08 -15.23
N TYR A 73 1.50 -6.96 -14.49
CA TYR A 73 0.25 -6.44 -13.95
C TYR A 73 -0.58 -5.66 -14.97
N ILE A 74 0.04 -5.21 -16.05
CA ILE A 74 -0.63 -4.55 -17.18
C ILE A 74 -0.81 -5.48 -18.38
N ASN A 75 -0.54 -6.77 -18.19
CA ASN A 75 -0.67 -7.82 -19.21
C ASN A 75 0.18 -7.60 -20.49
N THR A 76 1.27 -6.83 -20.41
CA THR A 76 2.27 -6.78 -21.48
C THR A 76 2.98 -8.12 -21.61
N TYR A 77 3.02 -8.87 -20.53
CA TYR A 77 3.62 -10.19 -20.43
C TYR A 77 2.81 -11.05 -19.46
N GLU A 78 2.32 -12.19 -19.92
CA GLU A 78 1.49 -13.11 -19.13
C GLU A 78 2.35 -14.16 -18.41
N LYS A 79 2.68 -13.89 -17.16
CA LYS A 79 3.46 -14.81 -16.32
C LYS A 79 2.61 -15.89 -15.65
N HIS A 80 1.40 -15.54 -15.26
CA HIS A 80 0.46 -16.37 -14.51
C HIS A 80 -0.94 -16.39 -15.16
N GLY A 81 -1.03 -16.13 -16.47
CA GLY A 81 -2.27 -15.86 -17.17
C GLY A 81 -2.66 -14.38 -17.13
N TYR A 82 -3.83 -14.07 -17.63
CA TYR A 82 -4.34 -12.70 -17.66
C TYR A 82 -4.54 -12.15 -16.25
N TRP A 83 -3.84 -11.05 -15.93
CA TRP A 83 -3.91 -10.40 -14.64
C TRP A 83 -5.04 -9.40 -14.59
N LYS A 84 -5.88 -9.48 -13.55
CA LYS A 84 -6.92 -8.51 -13.24
C LYS A 84 -6.76 -8.06 -11.80
N ASP A 85 -6.57 -6.78 -11.60
CA ASP A 85 -6.40 -6.17 -10.29
C ASP A 85 -7.42 -5.07 -10.05
N ALA A 86 -7.49 -4.58 -8.83
CA ALA A 86 -8.36 -3.49 -8.44
C ALA A 86 -7.54 -2.34 -7.85
N VAL A 87 -7.86 -1.14 -8.30
CA VAL A 87 -7.30 0.12 -7.78
C VAL A 87 -8.46 1.07 -7.52
N ILE A 88 -8.43 1.74 -6.38
CA ILE A 88 -9.38 2.81 -6.07
C ILE A 88 -8.72 4.17 -6.24
N GLN A 89 -9.46 5.12 -6.80
CA GLN A 89 -9.12 6.53 -6.83
C GLN A 89 -9.85 7.24 -5.70
N ILE A 90 -9.12 8.01 -4.92
CA ILE A 90 -9.63 8.77 -3.79
C ILE A 90 -9.33 10.25 -4.04
N LYS A 91 -10.31 11.11 -3.86
CA LYS A 91 -10.16 12.57 -3.94
C LYS A 91 -10.55 13.23 -2.62
N GLY A 92 -9.94 14.37 -2.32
CA GLY A 92 -10.25 15.17 -1.13
C GLY A 92 -9.46 14.74 0.12
N LYS A 93 -10.04 14.92 1.30
CA LYS A 93 -9.34 14.78 2.60
C LYS A 93 -8.71 13.41 2.85
N ALA A 94 -9.32 12.34 2.35
CA ALA A 94 -8.75 11.00 2.49
C ALA A 94 -7.47 10.80 1.67
N ALA A 95 -7.27 11.55 0.57
CA ALA A 95 -6.01 11.57 -0.16
C ALA A 95 -4.87 12.16 0.68
N TRP A 96 -5.18 13.13 1.54
CA TRP A 96 -4.22 13.68 2.49
C TRP A 96 -3.77 12.64 3.53
N SER A 97 -4.67 11.80 4.04
CA SER A 97 -4.29 10.71 4.95
C SER A 97 -3.30 9.74 4.29
N LEU A 98 -3.51 9.40 3.01
CA LEU A 98 -2.55 8.59 2.26
C LEU A 98 -1.22 9.32 2.02
N THR A 99 -1.25 10.65 1.88
CA THR A 99 -0.04 11.46 1.79
C THR A 99 0.78 11.37 3.08
N LEU A 100 0.13 11.49 4.24
CA LEU A 100 0.79 11.35 5.53
C LEU A 100 1.43 9.96 5.69
N MET A 101 0.70 8.88 5.35
CA MET A 101 1.24 7.51 5.38
C MET A 101 2.50 7.35 4.51
N PHE A 102 2.54 8.01 3.36
CA PHE A 102 3.74 8.00 2.51
C PHE A 102 4.88 8.78 3.15
N LEU A 103 4.61 9.96 3.71
CA LEU A 103 5.62 10.82 4.32
C LEU A 103 6.22 10.21 5.58
N GLU A 104 5.43 9.52 6.41
CA GLU A 104 5.92 8.75 7.55
C GLU A 104 6.95 7.68 7.13
N MET A 105 6.65 6.93 6.08
CA MET A 105 7.58 5.93 5.55
C MET A 105 8.81 6.57 4.90
N TRP A 106 8.64 7.72 4.27
CA TRP A 106 9.73 8.50 3.71
C TRP A 106 10.70 8.96 4.81
N GLU A 107 10.17 9.52 5.90
CA GLU A 107 10.95 9.95 7.06
C GLU A 107 11.73 8.79 7.68
N LEU A 108 11.10 7.61 7.83
CA LEU A 108 11.78 6.41 8.32
C LEU A 108 12.97 6.00 7.44
N CYS A 109 12.90 6.24 6.13
CA CYS A 109 13.99 5.90 5.21
C CYS A 109 15.10 6.94 5.18
N CYS A 110 14.75 8.21 5.22
CA CYS A 110 15.69 9.33 5.07
C CYS A 110 16.28 9.79 6.41
N GLY A 111 15.57 9.54 7.53
CA GLY A 111 15.94 10.04 8.86
C GLY A 111 15.80 11.56 9.02
N ILE A 112 15.23 12.25 8.04
CA ILE A 112 15.03 13.70 8.02
C ILE A 112 13.57 13.95 7.69
N PRO A 113 12.80 14.59 8.60
CA PRO A 113 11.43 14.96 8.30
C PRO A 113 11.42 16.03 7.20
N ASP A 114 10.61 15.81 6.20
CA ASP A 114 10.26 16.86 5.24
C ASP A 114 9.26 17.84 5.91
N ASP A 115 9.25 19.09 5.45
CA ASP A 115 8.22 20.04 5.85
C ASP A 115 6.87 19.60 5.29
N ILE A 116 6.05 19.00 6.15
CA ILE A 116 4.75 18.43 5.81
C ILE A 116 3.82 19.48 5.19
N ASP A 117 3.92 20.72 5.63
CA ASP A 117 3.06 21.82 5.13
C ASP A 117 3.30 22.11 3.64
N CYS A 118 4.48 21.77 3.12
CA CYS A 118 4.76 21.87 1.69
C CYS A 118 3.90 20.94 0.82
N PHE A 119 3.43 19.84 1.38
CA PHE A 119 2.61 18.82 0.67
C PHE A 119 1.12 19.03 0.87
N PHE A 120 0.74 19.86 1.85
CA PHE A 120 -0.66 20.15 2.11
C PHE A 120 -1.27 20.90 0.91
N PRO A 121 -2.42 20.47 0.39
CA PRO A 121 -3.06 21.13 -0.73
C PRO A 121 -3.54 22.54 -0.36
N LYS A 122 -2.85 23.56 -0.89
CA LYS A 122 -3.10 24.97 -0.56
C LYS A 122 -4.46 25.49 -1.05
N ASN A 123 -5.03 24.85 -2.04
CA ASN A 123 -6.36 25.16 -2.55
C ASN A 123 -7.28 23.99 -2.24
N GLU A 124 -8.36 24.25 -1.52
CA GLU A 124 -9.43 23.26 -1.37
C GLU A 124 -9.87 22.81 -2.77
N VAL A 125 -9.99 21.51 -2.95
CA VAL A 125 -10.66 20.97 -4.12
C VAL A 125 -12.13 21.27 -3.92
N ASP A 126 -12.58 22.42 -4.40
CA ASP A 126 -13.96 22.90 -4.28
C ASP A 126 -14.88 22.20 -5.31
N GLU A 127 -14.56 20.99 -5.66
CA GLU A 127 -15.52 20.10 -6.27
C GLU A 127 -16.36 19.51 -5.14
N ARG A 128 -17.59 19.97 -5.02
CA ARG A 128 -18.62 19.29 -4.21
C ARG A 128 -18.81 17.89 -4.79
N ILE A 129 -17.97 16.98 -4.33
CA ILE A 129 -18.12 15.56 -4.63
C ILE A 129 -19.33 15.14 -3.78
N GLU A 130 -20.45 14.89 -4.43
CA GLU A 130 -21.57 14.24 -3.77
C GLU A 130 -21.10 12.85 -3.33
N SER A 131 -21.01 12.66 -2.03
CA SER A 131 -20.60 11.39 -1.43
C SER A 131 -21.65 10.98 -0.43
N ASP A 132 -22.10 9.75 -0.52
CA ASP A 132 -23.06 9.12 0.38
C ASP A 132 -22.39 8.24 1.46
N GLY A 133 -21.06 8.28 1.54
CA GLY A 133 -20.28 7.41 2.43
C GLY A 133 -19.01 8.06 2.99
N PHE A 134 -18.27 7.24 3.73
CA PHE A 134 -17.01 7.63 4.34
C PHE A 134 -15.86 6.78 3.77
N VAL A 135 -14.70 7.40 3.61
CA VAL A 135 -13.45 6.72 3.27
C VAL A 135 -12.48 6.96 4.43
N GLN A 136 -12.05 5.87 5.05
CA GLN A 136 -11.09 5.90 6.16
C GLN A 136 -9.84 5.11 5.78
N PRO A 137 -8.80 5.77 5.26
CA PRO A 137 -7.50 5.14 5.08
C PRO A 137 -6.90 4.77 6.43
N TYR A 138 -6.32 3.60 6.50
CA TYR A 138 -5.55 3.14 7.66
C TYR A 138 -4.32 2.35 7.19
N SER A 139 -3.33 2.24 8.02
CA SER A 139 -2.17 1.39 7.81
C SER A 139 -1.98 0.48 9.01
N ASP A 140 -1.31 -0.64 8.78
CA ASP A 140 -0.85 -1.57 9.80
C ASP A 140 0.67 -1.57 9.82
N SER A 141 1.26 -1.79 10.99
CA SER A 141 2.70 -1.72 11.17
C SER A 141 3.18 -2.88 12.05
N PRO A 142 4.30 -3.55 11.72
CA PRO A 142 4.87 -4.57 12.57
C PRO A 142 5.64 -4.01 13.78
N VAL A 143 5.74 -2.69 13.93
CA VAL A 143 6.52 -2.03 15.00
C VAL A 143 5.66 -1.52 16.15
N ASP A 144 4.36 -1.46 15.99
CA ASP A 144 3.39 -1.31 17.07
C ASP A 144 2.77 -2.69 17.39
N ASN A 145 2.09 -2.81 18.50
CA ASN A 145 1.42 -4.06 18.90
C ASN A 145 -0.08 -4.00 18.58
N GLU A 146 -0.48 -3.21 17.58
CA GLU A 146 -1.86 -3.01 17.20
C GLU A 146 -2.12 -3.69 15.84
N ASN A 147 -2.97 -4.71 15.82
CA ASN A 147 -3.38 -5.44 14.62
C ASN A 147 -4.61 -4.76 13.98
N VAL A 148 -4.47 -3.53 13.51
CA VAL A 148 -5.56 -2.73 12.96
C VAL A 148 -6.21 -3.44 11.77
N GLY A 149 -5.40 -3.97 10.86
CA GLY A 149 -5.88 -4.68 9.67
C GLY A 149 -6.73 -5.90 10.01
N GLU A 150 -6.27 -6.74 10.93
CA GLU A 150 -7.02 -7.92 11.40
C GLU A 150 -8.36 -7.50 12.01
N HIS A 151 -8.35 -6.51 12.91
CA HIS A 151 -9.56 -6.03 13.55
C HIS A 151 -10.59 -5.49 12.56
N VAL A 152 -10.15 -4.77 11.52
CA VAL A 152 -11.04 -4.28 10.46
C VAL A 152 -11.66 -5.43 9.68
N TYR A 153 -10.88 -6.44 9.28
CA TYR A 153 -11.40 -7.62 8.61
C TYR A 153 -12.42 -8.38 9.47
N LEU A 154 -12.10 -8.60 10.75
CA LEU A 154 -13.02 -9.26 11.69
C LEU A 154 -14.33 -8.47 11.86
N GLN A 155 -14.24 -7.14 11.94
CA GLN A 155 -15.44 -6.30 12.02
C GLN A 155 -16.31 -6.40 10.75
N ILE A 156 -15.70 -6.37 9.56
CA ILE A 156 -16.44 -6.50 8.30
C ILE A 156 -17.15 -7.85 8.25
N ILE A 157 -16.47 -8.94 8.56
CA ILE A 157 -17.05 -10.29 8.54
C ILE A 157 -18.18 -10.42 9.57
N ASN A 158 -17.96 -9.99 10.80
CA ASN A 158 -18.94 -10.14 11.89
C ASN A 158 -20.17 -9.23 11.71
N ASN A 159 -20.06 -8.12 11.00
CA ASN A 159 -21.17 -7.20 10.76
C ASN A 159 -21.92 -7.46 9.44
N ALA A 160 -21.42 -8.35 8.59
CA ALA A 160 -22.09 -8.71 7.35
C ALA A 160 -23.45 -9.36 7.63
N LYS A 161 -24.48 -8.94 6.87
CA LYS A 161 -25.86 -9.42 7.05
C LYS A 161 -26.24 -10.48 6.02
N ASP A 162 -25.81 -10.28 4.77
CA ASP A 162 -26.22 -11.10 3.66
C ASP A 162 -25.08 -11.92 3.06
N TYR A 163 -23.93 -11.28 2.78
CA TYR A 163 -22.78 -11.95 2.20
C TYR A 163 -21.47 -11.19 2.42
N VAL A 164 -20.35 -11.90 2.33
CA VAL A 164 -19.00 -11.35 2.24
C VAL A 164 -18.28 -12.00 1.06
N TYR A 165 -17.74 -11.17 0.16
CA TYR A 165 -16.85 -11.63 -0.91
C TYR A 165 -15.43 -11.19 -0.60
N ILE A 166 -14.49 -12.15 -0.59
CA ILE A 166 -13.07 -11.89 -0.38
C ILE A 166 -12.32 -12.33 -1.63
N CYS A 167 -11.64 -11.39 -2.27
CA CYS A 167 -10.79 -11.65 -3.43
C CYS A 167 -9.35 -11.35 -3.06
N THR A 168 -8.54 -12.37 -2.94
CA THR A 168 -7.12 -12.25 -2.60
C THR A 168 -6.30 -13.40 -3.20
N PRO A 169 -5.09 -13.14 -3.71
CA PRO A 169 -4.17 -14.20 -4.12
C PRO A 169 -3.52 -14.92 -2.92
N TYR A 170 -3.65 -14.36 -1.71
CA TYR A 170 -3.01 -14.86 -0.48
C TYR A 170 -4.04 -15.00 0.62
N LEU A 171 -4.77 -16.12 0.63
CA LEU A 171 -5.68 -16.43 1.73
C LEU A 171 -4.91 -17.11 2.86
N ILE A 172 -4.28 -16.30 3.71
CA ILE A 172 -3.61 -16.78 4.92
C ILE A 172 -4.48 -16.35 6.10
N VAL A 173 -5.16 -17.31 6.71
CA VAL A 173 -6.09 -17.08 7.80
C VAL A 173 -5.52 -17.65 9.11
N ASP A 174 -5.67 -16.91 10.17
CA ASP A 174 -5.39 -17.34 11.53
C ASP A 174 -6.63 -17.92 12.23
N ASP A 175 -6.49 -18.30 13.48
CA ASP A 175 -7.57 -18.91 14.26
C ASP A 175 -8.73 -17.93 14.52
N ASN A 176 -8.47 -16.61 14.61
CA ASN A 176 -9.48 -15.59 14.80
C ASN A 176 -10.34 -15.45 13.54
N MET A 177 -9.71 -15.39 12.36
CA MET A 177 -10.38 -15.33 11.07
C MET A 177 -11.21 -16.61 10.81
N VAL A 178 -10.65 -17.78 11.11
CA VAL A 178 -11.39 -19.06 11.01
C VAL A 178 -12.62 -19.06 11.91
N SER A 179 -12.48 -18.56 13.14
CA SER A 179 -13.58 -18.45 14.08
C SER A 179 -14.67 -17.49 13.59
N ALA A 180 -14.29 -16.33 13.05
CA ALA A 180 -15.22 -15.37 12.47
C ALA A 180 -15.99 -15.96 11.29
N PHE A 181 -15.34 -16.68 10.38
CA PHE A 181 -16.02 -17.37 9.26
C PHE A 181 -17.00 -18.42 9.74
N ARG A 182 -16.64 -19.21 10.75
CA ARG A 182 -17.55 -20.21 11.35
C ARG A 182 -18.76 -19.56 11.99
N MET A 183 -18.56 -18.52 12.79
CA MET A 183 -19.66 -17.80 13.44
C MET A 183 -20.63 -17.21 12.42
N TRP A 184 -20.09 -16.60 11.37
CA TRP A 184 -20.92 -16.05 10.30
C TRP A 184 -21.74 -17.13 9.59
N SER A 185 -21.13 -18.28 9.25
CA SER A 185 -21.80 -19.40 8.58
C SER A 185 -22.89 -20.07 9.42
N MET A 186 -22.91 -19.87 10.73
CA MET A 186 -23.93 -20.41 11.63
C MET A 186 -25.13 -19.46 11.78
N ASN A 187 -24.99 -18.20 11.38
CA ASN A 187 -26.02 -17.15 11.52
C ASN A 187 -26.76 -16.85 10.20
N VAL A 188 -26.41 -17.52 9.12
CA VAL A 188 -27.03 -17.47 7.81
C VAL A 188 -27.66 -18.83 7.51
#